data_0e0ef8c5c4802512702e1b649ee1c137
#
_entry.id   0e0ef8c5c4802512702e1b649ee1c137
#
_cell.length_a   1.000
_cell.length_b   1.000
_cell.length_c   1.000
_cell.angle_alpha   90.00
_cell.angle_beta   90.00
_cell.angle_gamma   90.00
#
_symmetry.space_group_name_H-M   'P 1'
#
loop_
_entity.id
_entity.type
_entity.pdbx_description
1 polymer ?
#
loop_
_entity_poly.entity_id
_entity_poly.type
_entity_poly.pdbx_seq_one_letter_code
_entity_poly.pdbx_strand_id
1 'polypeptide(L)'
;MTAAGRQAMVPQPIEKITVLVVDDEEPARQRLLDLLRREAFVAKLLEAENGIAAVKTIEETHPDLVFLDVQMPELDGLGVMDAIGPEAMPMTVFVTAYDQHAVRAFEANALDYLLKPFSDERYEATMTRVRGRLDERSLQEFGLRLMKMIGSNPERAEERKRLDRLVIKSGGATRFIRVTEIDWIEAAGVYVNLHLGNKELLYRAALADLAERLDPARFIRVHRSTIVNIESILQLEPISHGEFDVVLKGGARTRISRTYRSQLEERLGQSL
;
A
#
# COMPACT_ATOMS: atom_id res chain seq x y z
N MET A 1 -42.42 1.93 -24.89
CA MET A 1 -41.43 0.84 -24.73
C MET A 1 -40.18 1.25 -25.48
N THR A 2 -39.20 1.81 -24.82
CA THR A 2 -37.94 2.23 -25.44
C THR A 2 -36.81 1.64 -24.61
N ALA A 3 -36.10 0.67 -25.20
CA ALA A 3 -34.99 -0.03 -24.59
C ALA A 3 -33.79 0.95 -24.51
N ALA A 4 -33.41 1.32 -23.31
CA ALA A 4 -32.18 2.07 -23.07
C ALA A 4 -31.00 1.11 -23.30
N GLY A 5 -30.24 1.37 -24.36
CA GLY A 5 -29.05 0.63 -24.68
C GLY A 5 -28.01 0.78 -23.56
N ARG A 6 -27.59 -0.36 -23.00
CA ARG A 6 -26.35 -0.46 -22.23
C ARG A 6 -25.19 -0.22 -23.20
N GLN A 7 -24.66 1.00 -23.23
CA GLN A 7 -23.35 1.23 -23.82
C GLN A 7 -22.33 0.42 -23.00
N ALA A 8 -21.75 -0.57 -23.65
CA ALA A 8 -20.60 -1.28 -23.12
C ALA A 8 -19.47 -0.26 -22.94
N MET A 9 -18.99 -0.13 -21.72
CA MET A 9 -17.83 0.69 -21.35
C MET A 9 -16.64 0.10 -22.12
N VAL A 10 -16.12 0.84 -23.07
CA VAL A 10 -14.90 0.47 -23.82
C VAL A 10 -13.77 0.46 -22.79
N PRO A 11 -13.02 -0.65 -22.65
CA PRO A 11 -11.88 -0.68 -21.74
C PRO A 11 -10.88 0.39 -22.19
N GLN A 12 -10.52 1.31 -21.31
CA GLN A 12 -9.43 2.25 -21.55
C GLN A 12 -8.13 1.45 -21.70
N PRO A 13 -7.24 1.82 -22.64
CA PRO A 13 -5.96 1.14 -22.74
C PRO A 13 -5.19 1.31 -21.44
N ILE A 14 -4.77 0.19 -20.85
CA ILE A 14 -3.90 0.16 -19.67
C ILE A 14 -2.65 0.99 -19.99
N GLU A 15 -2.29 1.92 -19.12
CA GLU A 15 -1.08 2.71 -19.26
C GLU A 15 0.13 1.77 -19.34
N LYS A 16 1.03 2.03 -20.28
CA LYS A 16 2.20 1.17 -20.50
C LYS A 16 3.21 1.36 -19.38
N ILE A 17 3.67 0.26 -18.80
CA ILE A 17 4.55 0.26 -17.62
C ILE A 17 5.97 -0.20 -17.92
N THR A 18 6.89 0.19 -17.03
CA THR A 18 8.27 -0.33 -16.96
C THR A 18 8.31 -1.44 -15.91
N VAL A 19 8.84 -2.61 -16.29
CA VAL A 19 8.97 -3.77 -15.40
C VAL A 19 10.45 -4.11 -15.24
N LEU A 20 10.88 -4.36 -14.00
CA LEU A 20 12.20 -4.86 -13.63
C LEU A 20 12.08 -6.32 -13.20
N VAL A 21 12.94 -7.18 -13.74
CA VAL A 21 13.11 -8.58 -13.32
C VAL A 21 14.45 -8.73 -12.63
N VAL A 22 14.43 -9.22 -11.39
CA VAL A 22 15.61 -9.39 -10.54
C VAL A 22 15.72 -10.85 -10.13
N ASP A 23 16.78 -11.52 -10.55
CA ASP A 23 17.02 -12.93 -10.30
C ASP A 23 18.51 -13.22 -10.61
N ASP A 24 19.24 -13.90 -9.75
CA ASP A 24 20.65 -14.26 -10.00
C ASP A 24 20.78 -15.44 -10.96
N GLU A 25 19.72 -16.25 -11.11
CA GLU A 25 19.65 -17.36 -12.06
C GLU A 25 19.22 -16.88 -13.45
N GLU A 26 20.14 -16.78 -14.40
CA GLU A 26 19.87 -16.36 -15.77
C GLU A 26 18.68 -17.12 -16.44
N PRO A 27 18.54 -18.46 -16.33
CA PRO A 27 17.42 -19.18 -16.95
C PRO A 27 16.06 -18.77 -16.37
N ALA A 28 15.98 -18.53 -15.06
CA ALA A 28 14.75 -18.09 -14.40
C ALA A 28 14.39 -16.67 -14.82
N ARG A 29 15.38 -15.78 -14.88
CA ARG A 29 15.24 -14.40 -15.34
C ARG A 29 14.76 -14.35 -16.79
N GLN A 30 15.37 -15.12 -17.70
CA GLN A 30 14.96 -15.17 -19.12
C GLN A 30 13.54 -15.71 -19.31
N ARG A 31 13.14 -16.73 -18.56
CA ARG A 31 11.76 -17.21 -18.59
C ARG A 31 10.74 -16.11 -18.27
N LEU A 32 10.97 -15.31 -17.22
CA LEU A 32 10.09 -14.20 -16.86
C LEU A 32 10.08 -13.12 -17.95
N LEU A 33 11.24 -12.76 -18.46
CA LEU A 33 11.33 -11.79 -19.56
C LEU A 33 10.56 -12.24 -20.79
N ASP A 34 10.63 -13.52 -21.15
CA ASP A 34 9.91 -14.07 -22.30
C ASP A 34 8.39 -14.06 -22.10
N LEU A 35 7.91 -14.30 -20.88
CA LEU A 35 6.51 -14.19 -20.54
C LEU A 35 6.04 -12.72 -20.58
N LEU A 36 6.80 -11.83 -19.98
CA LEU A 36 6.48 -10.40 -19.90
C LEU A 36 6.51 -9.69 -21.25
N ARG A 37 7.35 -10.12 -22.21
CA ARG A 37 7.36 -9.61 -23.60
C ARG A 37 6.04 -9.79 -24.34
N ARG A 38 5.21 -10.74 -23.90
CA ARG A 38 3.88 -11.02 -24.48
C ARG A 38 2.79 -10.10 -23.93
N GLU A 39 3.08 -9.38 -22.84
CA GLU A 39 2.12 -8.51 -22.18
C GLU A 39 2.01 -7.16 -22.88
N ALA A 40 0.83 -6.87 -23.45
CA ALA A 40 0.61 -5.67 -24.25
C ALA A 40 0.81 -4.35 -23.48
N PHE A 41 0.67 -4.37 -22.16
CA PHE A 41 0.82 -3.20 -21.28
C PHE A 41 2.27 -2.98 -20.81
N VAL A 42 3.21 -3.87 -21.11
CA VAL A 42 4.62 -3.70 -20.80
C VAL A 42 5.29 -2.87 -21.90
N ALA A 43 5.79 -1.69 -21.55
CA ALA A 43 6.51 -0.80 -22.47
C ALA A 43 8.02 -1.06 -22.47
N LYS A 44 8.57 -1.32 -21.30
CA LYS A 44 10.01 -1.48 -21.09
C LYS A 44 10.28 -2.61 -20.09
N LEU A 45 11.24 -3.47 -20.44
CA LEU A 45 11.76 -4.51 -19.57
C LEU A 45 13.18 -4.14 -19.17
N LEU A 46 13.44 -4.24 -17.89
CA LEU A 46 14.76 -4.09 -17.28
C LEU A 46 15.09 -5.40 -16.56
N GLU A 47 16.37 -5.66 -16.40
CA GLU A 47 16.87 -6.81 -15.66
C GLU A 47 18.00 -6.43 -14.70
N ALA A 48 18.09 -7.15 -13.59
CA ALA A 48 19.20 -7.08 -12.66
C ALA A 48 19.55 -8.50 -12.19
N GLU A 49 20.82 -8.79 -12.05
CA GLU A 49 21.34 -10.12 -11.71
C GLU A 49 21.63 -10.31 -10.22
N ASN A 50 21.42 -9.28 -9.40
CA ASN A 50 21.62 -9.31 -7.94
C ASN A 50 20.91 -8.14 -7.27
N GLY A 51 20.84 -8.18 -5.93
CA GLY A 51 20.15 -7.16 -5.15
C GLY A 51 20.78 -5.77 -5.23
N ILE A 52 22.10 -5.67 -5.34
CA ILE A 52 22.79 -4.36 -5.45
C ILE A 52 22.45 -3.68 -6.77
N ALA A 53 22.48 -4.43 -7.87
CA ALA A 53 22.06 -3.94 -9.19
C ALA A 53 20.57 -3.56 -9.20
N ALA A 54 19.75 -4.33 -8.48
CA ALA A 54 18.31 -4.05 -8.33
C ALA A 54 18.08 -2.70 -7.64
N VAL A 55 18.69 -2.45 -6.49
CA VAL A 55 18.58 -1.17 -5.76
C VAL A 55 18.93 -0.01 -6.68
N LYS A 56 20.10 -0.06 -7.31
CA LYS A 56 20.54 0.98 -8.25
C LYS A 56 19.53 1.20 -9.38
N THR A 57 19.06 0.11 -9.99
CA THR A 57 18.10 0.21 -11.11
C THR A 57 16.76 0.80 -10.66
N ILE A 58 16.26 0.44 -9.47
CA ILE A 58 15.03 0.99 -8.91
C ILE A 58 15.17 2.49 -8.68
N GLU A 59 16.27 2.94 -8.06
CA GLU A 59 16.51 4.35 -7.78
C GLU A 59 16.68 5.19 -9.04
N GLU A 60 17.35 4.65 -10.08
CA GLU A 60 17.59 5.40 -11.32
C GLU A 60 16.41 5.43 -12.27
N THR A 61 15.58 4.38 -12.30
CA THR A 61 14.58 4.20 -13.37
C THR A 61 13.14 4.23 -12.86
N HIS A 62 12.91 4.12 -11.56
CA HIS A 62 11.59 4.10 -10.92
C HIS A 62 10.61 3.17 -11.66
N PRO A 63 10.87 1.86 -11.75
CA PRO A 63 9.99 0.92 -12.45
C PRO A 63 8.63 0.85 -11.75
N ASP A 64 7.57 0.55 -12.51
CA ASP A 64 6.22 0.44 -11.96
C ASP A 64 5.98 -0.90 -11.26
N LEU A 65 6.66 -1.95 -11.73
CA LEU A 65 6.54 -3.32 -11.25
C LEU A 65 7.92 -3.97 -11.17
N VAL A 66 8.16 -4.71 -10.09
CA VAL A 66 9.39 -5.51 -9.89
C VAL A 66 9.01 -6.96 -9.63
N PHE A 67 9.58 -7.88 -10.40
CA PHE A 67 9.67 -9.29 -10.06
C PHE A 67 11.00 -9.51 -9.35
N LEU A 68 10.97 -9.96 -8.10
CA LEU A 68 12.13 -9.97 -7.22
C LEU A 68 12.34 -11.36 -6.62
N ASP A 69 13.48 -11.97 -6.91
CA ASP A 69 13.86 -13.16 -6.17
C ASP A 69 14.20 -12.79 -4.72
N VAL A 70 13.79 -13.65 -3.81
CA VAL A 70 14.11 -13.52 -2.38
C VAL A 70 15.55 -13.95 -2.11
N GLN A 71 16.00 -15.01 -2.75
CA GLN A 71 17.34 -15.58 -2.52
C GLN A 71 18.34 -15.14 -3.58
N MET A 72 19.17 -14.19 -3.25
CA MET A 72 20.28 -13.76 -4.09
C MET A 72 21.55 -13.57 -3.25
N PRO A 73 22.74 -13.79 -3.83
CA PRO A 73 24.00 -13.50 -3.17
C PRO A 73 24.14 -12.01 -2.79
N GLU A 74 24.93 -11.74 -1.75
CA GLU A 74 25.30 -10.42 -1.24
C GLU A 74 24.13 -9.63 -0.63
N LEU A 75 23.12 -9.28 -1.41
CA LEU A 75 21.91 -8.58 -0.99
C LEU A 75 20.70 -9.35 -1.48
N ASP A 76 19.97 -9.97 -0.56
CA ASP A 76 18.77 -10.72 -0.85
C ASP A 76 17.57 -9.79 -1.17
N GLY A 77 16.46 -10.37 -1.64
CA GLY A 77 15.27 -9.58 -2.03
C GLY A 77 14.67 -8.77 -0.89
N LEU A 78 14.86 -9.21 0.34
CA LEU A 78 14.37 -8.49 1.53
C LEU A 78 15.28 -7.32 1.84
N GLY A 79 16.59 -7.52 1.73
CA GLY A 79 17.56 -6.44 1.83
C GLY A 79 17.37 -5.36 0.77
N VAL A 80 16.92 -5.72 -0.44
CA VAL A 80 16.51 -4.74 -1.47
C VAL A 80 15.33 -3.91 -0.99
N MET A 81 14.29 -4.55 -0.41
CA MET A 81 13.14 -3.83 0.11
C MET A 81 13.50 -2.89 1.28
N ASP A 82 14.37 -3.36 2.17
CA ASP A 82 14.84 -2.54 3.30
C ASP A 82 15.68 -1.35 2.83
N ALA A 83 16.52 -1.54 1.82
CA ALA A 83 17.36 -0.48 1.26
C ALA A 83 16.55 0.61 0.55
N ILE A 84 15.54 0.23 -0.23
CA ILE A 84 14.65 1.18 -0.94
C ILE A 84 13.66 1.83 0.02
N GLY A 85 13.21 1.07 1.00
CA GLY A 85 12.16 1.49 1.95
C GLY A 85 10.75 1.33 1.40
N PRO A 86 9.75 1.17 2.31
CA PRO A 86 8.39 0.77 1.94
C PRO A 86 7.62 1.82 1.10
N GLU A 87 8.00 3.09 1.21
CA GLU A 87 7.31 4.20 0.50
C GLU A 87 7.82 4.38 -0.94
N ALA A 88 9.08 4.00 -1.21
CA ALA A 88 9.72 4.14 -2.51
C ALA A 88 9.71 2.82 -3.31
N MET A 89 9.35 1.70 -2.67
CA MET A 89 9.36 0.39 -3.33
C MET A 89 8.24 0.30 -4.37
N PRO A 90 8.56 -0.07 -5.63
CA PRO A 90 7.58 -0.30 -6.67
C PRO A 90 6.61 -1.44 -6.31
N MET A 91 5.54 -1.59 -7.08
CA MET A 91 4.69 -2.77 -7.00
C MET A 91 5.55 -4.03 -7.15
N THR A 92 5.52 -4.94 -6.18
CA THR A 92 6.45 -6.06 -6.12
C THR A 92 5.74 -7.40 -6.17
N VAL A 93 6.25 -8.30 -7.00
CA VAL A 93 5.91 -9.72 -7.04
C VAL A 93 7.17 -10.50 -6.68
N PHE A 94 7.14 -11.26 -5.61
CA PHE A 94 8.25 -12.16 -5.28
C PHE A 94 8.26 -13.39 -6.17
N VAL A 95 9.46 -13.81 -6.59
CA VAL A 95 9.68 -15.02 -7.40
C VAL A 95 10.75 -15.84 -6.72
N THR A 96 10.39 -16.90 -6.01
CA THR A 96 11.31 -17.58 -5.10
C THR A 96 11.09 -19.08 -5.06
N ALA A 97 12.14 -19.84 -4.73
CA ALA A 97 12.04 -21.26 -4.42
C ALA A 97 11.57 -21.55 -2.97
N TYR A 98 11.37 -20.50 -2.16
CA TYR A 98 10.96 -20.65 -0.75
C TYR A 98 9.49 -21.00 -0.61
N ASP A 99 9.21 -21.92 0.33
CA ASP A 99 7.84 -22.31 0.67
C ASP A 99 7.08 -21.14 1.34
N GLN A 100 5.77 -21.08 1.10
CA GLN A 100 4.84 -20.02 1.50
C GLN A 100 4.92 -19.58 2.97
N HIS A 101 5.42 -20.42 3.87
CA HIS A 101 5.53 -20.11 5.31
C HIS A 101 6.62 -19.09 5.65
N ALA A 102 7.72 -19.06 4.89
CA ALA A 102 8.77 -18.07 5.08
C ALA A 102 8.40 -16.70 4.50
N VAL A 103 7.65 -16.68 3.41
CA VAL A 103 7.23 -15.46 2.72
C VAL A 103 6.09 -14.75 3.45
N ARG A 104 5.24 -15.45 4.20
CA ARG A 104 4.12 -14.84 4.96
C ARG A 104 4.56 -13.76 5.95
N ALA A 105 5.75 -13.86 6.49
CA ALA A 105 6.30 -12.82 7.37
C ALA A 105 6.64 -11.51 6.63
N PHE A 106 6.78 -11.58 5.29
CA PHE A 106 7.20 -10.48 4.44
C PHE A 106 6.13 -9.99 3.46
N GLU A 107 4.93 -10.60 3.46
CA GLU A 107 3.80 -10.21 2.61
C GLU A 107 3.27 -8.78 2.83
N ALA A 108 3.90 -8.03 3.76
CA ALA A 108 3.41 -6.72 4.14
C ALA A 108 3.33 -5.70 2.98
N ASN A 109 4.08 -5.87 1.89
CA ASN A 109 4.07 -4.93 0.76
C ASN A 109 4.10 -5.58 -0.63
N ALA A 110 4.10 -6.92 -0.75
CA ALA A 110 4.08 -7.58 -2.05
C ALA A 110 2.67 -7.73 -2.61
N LEU A 111 2.51 -7.52 -3.92
CA LEU A 111 1.25 -7.73 -4.62
C LEU A 111 0.91 -9.22 -4.71
N ASP A 112 1.92 -10.05 -4.99
CA ASP A 112 1.80 -11.49 -5.13
C ASP A 112 3.17 -12.16 -4.98
N TYR A 113 3.20 -13.50 -5.06
CA TYR A 113 4.43 -14.29 -5.14
C TYR A 113 4.29 -15.42 -6.14
N LEU A 114 5.39 -15.81 -6.77
CA LEU A 114 5.53 -16.95 -7.67
C LEU A 114 6.54 -17.93 -7.07
N LEU A 115 6.10 -19.14 -6.74
CA LEU A 115 6.98 -20.17 -6.23
C LEU A 115 7.64 -20.90 -7.43
N LYS A 116 8.96 -20.89 -7.49
CA LYS A 116 9.76 -21.63 -8.51
C LYS A 116 9.74 -23.14 -8.22
N PRO A 117 9.52 -23.99 -9.23
CA PRO A 117 9.08 -23.67 -10.59
C PRO A 117 7.58 -23.35 -10.63
N PHE A 118 7.19 -22.30 -11.35
CA PHE A 118 5.78 -21.92 -11.50
C PHE A 118 5.21 -22.31 -12.88
N SER A 119 3.92 -22.61 -12.90
CA SER A 119 3.18 -22.88 -14.13
C SER A 119 2.73 -21.58 -14.81
N ASP A 120 2.38 -21.70 -16.10
CA ASP A 120 1.85 -20.56 -16.87
C ASP A 120 0.51 -20.08 -16.28
N GLU A 121 -0.34 -20.98 -15.74
CA GLU A 121 -1.59 -20.61 -15.08
C GLU A 121 -1.34 -19.78 -13.81
N ARG A 122 -0.29 -20.13 -13.04
CA ARG A 122 0.07 -19.37 -11.84
C ARG A 122 0.59 -17.98 -12.20
N TYR A 123 1.40 -17.87 -13.26
CA TYR A 123 1.83 -16.61 -13.82
C TYR A 123 0.63 -15.76 -14.26
N GLU A 124 -0.29 -16.30 -15.04
CA GLU A 124 -1.49 -15.58 -15.50
C GLU A 124 -2.38 -15.10 -14.33
N ALA A 125 -2.52 -15.88 -13.27
CA ALA A 125 -3.23 -15.48 -12.08
C ALA A 125 -2.55 -14.27 -11.39
N THR A 126 -1.21 -14.25 -11.36
CA THR A 126 -0.43 -13.09 -10.86
C THR A 126 -0.61 -11.88 -11.76
N MET A 127 -0.53 -12.05 -13.08
CA MET A 127 -0.71 -10.95 -14.04
C MET A 127 -2.13 -10.37 -13.99
N THR A 128 -3.13 -11.17 -13.69
CA THR A 128 -4.51 -10.70 -13.46
C THR A 128 -4.57 -9.74 -12.26
N ARG A 129 -3.84 -10.03 -11.17
CA ARG A 129 -3.75 -9.15 -10.01
C ARG A 129 -2.98 -7.87 -10.33
N VAL A 130 -1.89 -7.98 -11.09
CA VAL A 130 -1.10 -6.83 -11.57
C VAL A 130 -1.99 -5.90 -12.39
N ARG A 131 -2.72 -6.42 -13.39
CA ARG A 131 -3.64 -5.63 -14.23
C ARG A 131 -4.71 -4.95 -13.38
N GLY A 132 -5.34 -5.67 -12.46
CA GLY A 132 -6.34 -5.10 -11.56
C GLY A 132 -5.80 -3.93 -10.73
N ARG A 133 -4.56 -4.01 -10.25
CA ARG A 133 -3.93 -2.93 -9.50
C ARG A 133 -3.57 -1.72 -10.38
N LEU A 134 -3.14 -1.97 -11.61
CA LEU A 134 -2.87 -0.91 -12.60
C LEU A 134 -4.16 -0.18 -13.01
N ASP A 135 -5.25 -0.91 -13.21
CA ASP A 135 -6.56 -0.34 -13.52
C ASP A 135 -7.07 0.54 -12.37
N GLU A 136 -6.92 0.11 -11.11
CA GLU A 136 -7.27 0.92 -9.94
C GLU A 136 -6.48 2.23 -9.89
N ARG A 137 -5.16 2.18 -10.15
CA ARG A 137 -4.28 3.35 -10.20
C ARG A 137 -4.69 4.31 -11.31
N SER A 138 -4.91 3.79 -12.52
CA SER A 138 -5.36 4.56 -13.69
C SER A 138 -6.70 5.26 -13.46
N LEU A 139 -7.67 4.58 -12.83
CA LEU A 139 -8.97 5.17 -12.47
C LEU A 139 -8.83 6.29 -11.44
N GLN A 140 -7.95 6.14 -10.46
CA GLN A 140 -7.67 7.18 -9.48
C GLN A 140 -7.04 8.42 -10.13
N GLU A 141 -6.04 8.23 -10.98
CA GLU A 141 -5.38 9.32 -11.70
C GLU A 141 -6.33 10.03 -12.68
N PHE A 142 -7.16 9.27 -13.40
CA PHE A 142 -8.19 9.82 -14.27
C PHE A 142 -9.20 10.67 -13.49
N GLY A 143 -9.67 10.16 -12.33
CA GLY A 143 -10.55 10.91 -11.44
C GLY A 143 -9.92 12.23 -10.97
N LEU A 144 -8.63 12.22 -10.65
CA LEU A 144 -7.88 13.42 -10.25
C LEU A 144 -7.73 14.43 -11.43
N ARG A 145 -7.42 13.94 -12.62
CA ARG A 145 -7.32 14.78 -13.83
C ARG A 145 -8.67 15.40 -14.19
N LEU A 146 -9.75 14.63 -14.12
CA LEU A 146 -11.10 15.11 -14.39
C LEU A 146 -11.51 16.20 -13.38
N MET A 147 -11.20 16.03 -12.10
CA MET A 147 -11.46 17.04 -11.07
C MET A 147 -10.67 18.33 -11.30
N LYS A 148 -9.42 18.25 -11.74
CA LYS A 148 -8.62 19.42 -12.12
C LYS A 148 -9.21 20.17 -13.33
N MET A 149 -9.78 19.46 -14.30
CA MET A 149 -10.39 20.06 -15.49
C MET A 149 -11.73 20.75 -15.23
N ILE A 150 -12.51 20.26 -14.25
CA ILE A 150 -13.84 20.80 -13.93
C ILE A 150 -13.78 22.08 -13.07
N GLY A 151 -12.57 22.56 -12.72
CA GLY A 151 -12.40 23.86 -12.04
C GLY A 151 -13.02 23.90 -10.63
N SER A 152 -13.15 22.74 -9.97
CA SER A 152 -13.63 22.69 -8.60
C SER A 152 -12.57 23.26 -7.66
N ASN A 153 -13.00 24.18 -6.80
CA ASN A 153 -12.20 24.80 -5.76
C ASN A 153 -11.34 23.76 -5.03
N PRO A 154 -10.00 23.95 -4.91
CA PRO A 154 -9.11 22.94 -4.33
C PRO A 154 -9.56 22.45 -2.93
N GLU A 155 -10.12 23.33 -2.11
CA GLU A 155 -10.65 22.97 -0.79
C GLU A 155 -11.80 21.96 -0.83
N ARG A 156 -12.70 22.05 -1.81
CA ARG A 156 -13.79 21.07 -1.99
C ARG A 156 -13.34 19.76 -2.63
N ALA A 157 -12.23 19.77 -3.38
CA ALA A 157 -11.64 18.56 -3.97
C ALA A 157 -10.92 17.72 -2.90
N GLU A 158 -10.29 18.35 -1.92
CA GLU A 158 -9.70 17.67 -0.78
C GLU A 158 -10.75 17.06 0.16
N GLU A 159 -11.84 17.76 0.43
CA GLU A 159 -12.95 17.20 1.21
C GLU A 159 -13.58 15.95 0.55
N ARG A 160 -13.66 15.88 -0.79
CA ARG A 160 -14.21 14.71 -1.49
C ARG A 160 -13.24 13.52 -1.58
N LYS A 161 -11.95 13.70 -1.34
CA LYS A 161 -10.95 12.63 -1.25
C LYS A 161 -10.96 11.94 0.11
N ARG A 162 -11.54 12.56 1.13
CA ARG A 162 -11.56 12.04 2.49
C ARG A 162 -12.51 10.85 2.59
N LEU A 163 -12.08 9.85 3.32
CA LEU A 163 -12.89 8.66 3.58
C LEU A 163 -13.95 8.99 4.64
N ASP A 164 -15.23 8.90 4.26
CA ASP A 164 -16.33 8.95 5.22
C ASP A 164 -16.66 7.58 5.80
N ARG A 165 -16.44 6.53 5.00
CA ARG A 165 -16.77 5.15 5.38
C ARG A 165 -15.74 4.16 4.82
N LEU A 166 -15.46 3.13 5.59
CA LEU A 166 -14.72 1.95 5.16
C LEU A 166 -15.70 0.81 4.88
N VAL A 167 -15.43 0.04 3.83
CA VAL A 167 -16.23 -1.14 3.47
C VAL A 167 -15.45 -2.38 3.82
N ILE A 168 -15.92 -3.14 4.80
CA ILE A 168 -15.28 -4.35 5.29
C ILE A 168 -16.10 -5.56 4.85
N LYS A 169 -15.47 -6.46 4.11
CA LYS A 169 -16.07 -7.74 3.72
C LYS A 169 -15.53 -8.83 4.64
N SER A 170 -16.38 -9.45 5.44
CA SER A 170 -16.01 -10.53 6.35
C SER A 170 -17.16 -11.53 6.48
N GLY A 171 -16.85 -12.83 6.35
CA GLY A 171 -17.82 -13.92 6.54
C GLY A 171 -19.07 -13.84 5.64
N GLY A 172 -18.92 -13.36 4.40
CA GLY A 172 -20.05 -13.19 3.45
C GLY A 172 -20.90 -11.94 3.68
N ALA A 173 -20.62 -11.16 4.73
CA ALA A 173 -21.29 -9.90 5.01
C ALA A 173 -20.44 -8.69 4.63
N THR A 174 -21.08 -7.65 4.12
CA THR A 174 -20.46 -6.35 3.86
C THR A 174 -20.88 -5.37 4.94
N ARG A 175 -19.91 -4.82 5.68
CA ARG A 175 -20.13 -3.83 6.74
C ARG A 175 -19.61 -2.47 6.28
N PHE A 176 -20.38 -1.43 6.58
CA PHE A 176 -19.98 -0.04 6.35
C PHE A 176 -19.65 0.59 7.70
N ILE A 177 -18.39 0.92 7.90
CA ILE A 177 -17.90 1.55 9.12
C ILE A 177 -17.70 3.04 8.84
N ARG A 178 -18.29 3.91 9.64
CA ARG A 178 -18.00 5.34 9.55
C ARG A 178 -16.61 5.59 10.10
N VAL A 179 -15.82 6.36 9.36
CA VAL A 179 -14.48 6.71 9.80
C VAL A 179 -14.49 7.42 11.16
N THR A 180 -15.54 8.19 11.44
CA THR A 180 -15.73 8.86 12.74
C THR A 180 -15.93 7.92 13.94
N GLU A 181 -16.24 6.64 13.70
CA GLU A 181 -16.38 5.64 14.76
C GLU A 181 -15.04 4.98 15.13
N ILE A 182 -13.97 5.26 14.36
CA ILE A 182 -12.66 4.70 14.58
C ILE A 182 -11.91 5.54 15.62
N ASP A 183 -11.47 4.90 16.70
CA ASP A 183 -10.68 5.55 17.75
C ASP A 183 -9.20 5.60 17.38
N TRP A 184 -8.67 4.51 16.84
CA TRP A 184 -7.29 4.43 16.36
C TRP A 184 -7.09 3.25 15.41
N ILE A 185 -5.98 3.27 14.68
CA ILE A 185 -5.63 2.32 13.65
C ILE A 185 -4.20 1.86 13.88
N GLU A 186 -3.97 0.57 13.86
CA GLU A 186 -2.66 -0.04 14.02
C GLU A 186 -2.29 -0.89 12.82
N ALA A 187 -1.04 -0.81 12.37
CA ALA A 187 -0.54 -1.65 11.31
C ALA A 187 -0.42 -3.11 11.76
N ALA A 188 -0.93 -4.03 10.97
CA ALA A 188 -0.89 -5.47 11.17
C ALA A 188 -0.50 -6.19 9.87
N GLY A 189 0.73 -5.98 9.42
CA GLY A 189 1.22 -6.49 8.13
C GLY A 189 0.52 -5.84 6.95
N VAL A 190 -0.11 -6.63 6.08
CA VAL A 190 -0.90 -6.15 4.92
C VAL A 190 -2.30 -5.67 5.30
N TYR A 191 -2.62 -5.72 6.57
CA TYR A 191 -3.87 -5.26 7.15
C TYR A 191 -3.59 -4.15 8.14
N VAL A 192 -4.64 -3.48 8.52
CA VAL A 192 -4.68 -2.61 9.69
C VAL A 192 -5.77 -3.11 10.62
N ASN A 193 -5.52 -3.01 11.92
CA ASN A 193 -6.53 -3.20 12.94
C ASN A 193 -7.23 -1.85 13.17
N LEU A 194 -8.53 -1.81 12.91
CA LEU A 194 -9.40 -0.66 13.22
C LEU A 194 -10.01 -0.89 14.59
N HIS A 195 -9.74 0.01 15.52
CA HIS A 195 -10.26 -0.04 16.89
C HIS A 195 -11.45 0.92 17.05
N LEU A 196 -12.59 0.39 17.44
CA LEU A 196 -13.87 1.10 17.57
C LEU A 196 -14.48 0.77 18.95
N GLY A 197 -14.19 1.56 19.97
CA GLY A 197 -14.54 1.24 21.35
C GLY A 197 -13.92 -0.10 21.77
N ASN A 198 -14.78 -1.07 22.10
CA ASN A 198 -14.35 -2.42 22.48
C ASN A 198 -14.30 -3.42 21.30
N LYS A 199 -14.42 -2.93 20.06
CA LYS A 199 -14.39 -3.77 18.86
C LYS A 199 -13.12 -3.53 18.09
N GLU A 200 -12.58 -4.61 17.55
CA GLU A 200 -11.44 -4.62 16.64
C GLU A 200 -11.86 -5.26 15.32
N LEU A 201 -11.50 -4.61 14.22
CA LEU A 201 -11.83 -5.08 12.88
C LEU A 201 -10.57 -5.04 12.02
N LEU A 202 -10.30 -6.15 11.37
CA LEU A 202 -9.19 -6.25 10.42
C LEU A 202 -9.64 -5.69 9.07
N TYR A 203 -8.87 -4.74 8.54
CA TYR A 203 -9.11 -4.11 7.25
C TYR A 203 -7.86 -4.19 6.38
N ARG A 204 -8.01 -4.63 5.14
CA ARG A 204 -6.88 -4.73 4.20
C ARG A 204 -6.59 -3.38 3.59
N ALA A 205 -5.57 -2.72 4.07
CA ALA A 205 -5.05 -1.46 3.55
C ALA A 205 -3.64 -1.23 4.08
N ALA A 206 -2.82 -0.48 3.36
CA ALA A 206 -1.59 0.05 3.92
C ALA A 206 -1.92 1.23 4.86
N LEU A 207 -1.19 1.33 5.98
CA LEU A 207 -1.40 2.41 6.93
C LEU A 207 -1.11 3.79 6.31
N ALA A 208 -0.14 3.86 5.40
CA ALA A 208 0.21 5.07 4.66
C ALA A 208 -0.96 5.55 3.78
N ASP A 209 -1.57 4.63 3.01
CA ASP A 209 -2.73 4.93 2.15
C ASP A 209 -3.92 5.48 2.96
N LEU A 210 -4.13 4.93 4.16
CA LEU A 210 -5.16 5.43 5.06
C LEU A 210 -4.81 6.81 5.61
N ALA A 211 -3.55 7.06 5.97
CA ALA A 211 -3.10 8.35 6.47
C ALA A 211 -3.37 9.48 5.48
N GLU A 212 -3.20 9.23 4.18
CA GLU A 212 -3.46 10.21 3.13
C GLU A 212 -4.96 10.47 2.88
N ARG A 213 -5.80 9.48 3.14
CA ARG A 213 -7.23 9.50 2.82
C ARG A 213 -8.12 9.85 4.01
N LEU A 214 -7.62 9.71 5.22
CA LEU A 214 -8.29 10.11 6.45
C LEU A 214 -8.30 11.64 6.58
N ASP A 215 -9.32 12.18 7.24
CA ASP A 215 -9.38 13.60 7.53
C ASP A 215 -8.25 14.00 8.48
N PRO A 216 -7.26 14.78 8.02
CA PRO A 216 -6.15 15.20 8.86
C PRO A 216 -6.60 16.11 10.03
N ALA A 217 -7.80 16.72 10.00
CA ALA A 217 -8.34 17.44 11.13
C ALA A 217 -8.76 16.50 12.29
N ARG A 218 -9.02 15.23 11.98
CA ARG A 218 -9.48 14.24 12.97
C ARG A 218 -8.43 13.18 13.29
N PHE A 219 -7.58 12.82 12.33
CA PHE A 219 -6.61 11.75 12.47
C PHE A 219 -5.19 12.28 12.40
N ILE A 220 -4.36 11.76 13.28
CA ILE A 220 -2.93 12.08 13.32
C ILE A 220 -2.11 10.80 13.43
N ARG A 221 -1.03 10.73 12.66
CA ARG A 221 -0.05 9.65 12.80
C ARG A 221 0.82 9.94 14.02
N VAL A 222 0.86 9.04 14.98
CA VAL A 222 1.63 9.17 16.23
C VAL A 222 2.85 8.25 16.28
N HIS A 223 2.83 7.21 15.45
CA HIS A 223 3.92 6.27 15.31
C HIS A 223 3.98 5.75 13.85
N ARG A 224 5.12 5.17 13.45
CA ARG A 224 5.24 4.53 12.13
C ARG A 224 4.17 3.49 11.86
N SER A 225 3.64 2.86 12.90
CA SER A 225 2.61 1.83 12.83
C SER A 225 1.23 2.26 13.37
N THR A 226 1.03 3.55 13.74
CA THR A 226 -0.20 3.94 14.46
C THR A 226 -0.73 5.30 14.03
N ILE A 227 -2.03 5.34 13.71
CA ILE A 227 -2.81 6.56 13.48
C ILE A 227 -3.88 6.64 14.58
N VAL A 228 -4.09 7.81 15.15
CA VAL A 228 -5.03 8.05 16.24
C VAL A 228 -6.06 9.10 15.84
N ASN A 229 -7.31 8.87 16.21
CA ASN A 229 -8.34 9.91 16.18
C ASN A 229 -8.11 10.87 17.34
N ILE A 230 -7.91 12.14 17.04
CA ILE A 230 -7.62 13.19 18.04
C ILE A 230 -8.73 13.27 19.10
N GLU A 231 -9.99 13.11 18.68
CA GLU A 231 -11.14 13.11 19.60
C GLU A 231 -11.17 11.91 20.56
N SER A 232 -10.39 10.88 20.29
CA SER A 232 -10.28 9.67 21.13
C SER A 232 -9.13 9.75 22.12
N ILE A 233 -8.29 10.79 22.07
CA ILE A 233 -7.23 11.02 23.05
C ILE A 233 -7.84 11.54 24.34
N LEU A 234 -7.60 10.82 25.43
CA LEU A 234 -8.03 11.23 26.77
C LEU A 234 -6.91 11.96 27.53
N GLN A 235 -5.68 11.46 27.41
CA GLN A 235 -4.56 11.94 28.20
C GLN A 235 -3.25 11.64 27.47
N LEU A 236 -2.27 12.51 27.69
CA LEU A 236 -0.88 12.34 27.31
C LEU A 236 -0.03 12.22 28.57
N GLU A 237 0.67 11.10 28.74
CA GLU A 237 1.53 10.85 29.88
C GLU A 237 3.00 10.97 29.45
N PRO A 238 3.79 11.87 30.01
CA PRO A 238 5.19 11.99 29.65
C PRO A 238 5.96 10.74 30.09
N ILE A 239 6.80 10.23 29.19
CA ILE A 239 7.77 9.17 29.45
C ILE A 239 9.18 9.79 29.43
N SER A 240 10.19 8.97 29.60
CA SER A 240 11.59 9.40 29.51
C SER A 240 11.94 9.89 28.09
N HIS A 241 12.87 10.84 28.00
CA HIS A 241 13.47 11.30 26.73
C HIS A 241 12.54 12.04 25.75
N GLY A 242 11.45 12.66 26.23
CA GLY A 242 10.56 13.49 25.39
C GLY A 242 9.58 12.68 24.54
N GLU A 243 9.33 11.43 24.87
CA GLU A 243 8.25 10.60 24.36
C GLU A 243 7.02 10.69 25.26
N PHE A 244 5.84 10.42 24.71
CA PHE A 244 4.59 10.39 25.45
C PHE A 244 3.83 9.09 25.19
N ASP A 245 3.18 8.56 26.23
CA ASP A 245 2.11 7.61 26.08
C ASP A 245 0.79 8.34 25.86
N VAL A 246 0.05 7.93 24.85
CA VAL A 246 -1.30 8.40 24.55
C VAL A 246 -2.28 7.42 25.16
N VAL A 247 -3.09 7.91 26.09
CA VAL A 247 -4.22 7.13 26.63
C VAL A 247 -5.45 7.45 25.80
N LEU A 248 -6.07 6.42 25.24
CA LEU A 248 -7.23 6.52 24.36
C LEU A 248 -8.52 6.14 25.09
N LYS A 249 -9.66 6.52 24.49
CA LYS A 249 -10.97 6.02 24.91
C LYS A 249 -10.94 4.49 24.94
N GLY A 250 -11.52 3.91 26.01
CA GLY A 250 -11.44 2.45 26.21
C GLY A 250 -10.19 1.96 26.93
N GLY A 251 -9.25 2.86 27.31
CA GLY A 251 -8.06 2.54 28.10
C GLY A 251 -6.88 1.99 27.30
N ALA A 252 -6.98 1.90 25.99
CA ALA A 252 -5.87 1.54 25.12
C ALA A 252 -4.75 2.59 25.21
N ARG A 253 -3.50 2.14 25.09
CA ARG A 253 -2.32 3.00 25.14
C ARG A 253 -1.49 2.81 23.89
N THR A 254 -1.01 3.90 23.33
CA THR A 254 -0.04 3.91 22.24
C THR A 254 1.01 4.97 22.48
N ARG A 255 2.16 4.87 21.81
CA ARG A 255 3.28 5.78 22.01
C ARG A 255 3.37 6.82 20.90
N ILE A 256 3.64 8.06 21.26
CA ILE A 256 4.06 9.09 20.32
C ILE A 256 5.58 9.10 20.26
N SER A 257 6.13 8.87 19.07
CA SER A 257 7.57 9.05 18.86
C SER A 257 7.91 10.53 18.68
N ARG A 258 9.18 10.89 18.96
CA ARG A 258 9.66 12.28 18.84
C ARG A 258 9.36 12.93 17.49
N THR A 259 9.43 12.15 16.42
CA THR A 259 9.18 12.62 15.04
C THR A 259 7.74 13.13 14.86
N TYR A 260 6.77 12.52 15.53
CA TYR A 260 5.36 12.86 15.39
C TYR A 260 4.85 13.82 16.47
N ARG A 261 5.65 14.08 17.50
CA ARG A 261 5.29 15.01 18.59
C ARG A 261 5.01 16.42 18.07
N SER A 262 5.91 16.99 17.28
CA SER A 262 5.77 18.35 16.75
C SER A 262 4.47 18.54 15.95
N GLN A 263 4.05 17.53 15.19
CA GLN A 263 2.79 17.56 14.46
C GLN A 263 1.57 17.58 15.39
N LEU A 264 1.64 16.87 16.52
CA LEU A 264 0.56 16.90 17.52
C LEU A 264 0.49 18.23 18.25
N GLU A 265 1.64 18.80 18.65
CA GLU A 265 1.74 20.12 19.27
C GLU A 265 1.16 21.22 18.37
N GLU A 266 1.50 21.20 17.09
CA GLU A 266 0.97 22.13 16.09
C GLU A 266 -0.56 22.01 15.97
N ARG A 267 -1.07 20.79 15.99
CA ARG A 267 -2.51 20.49 15.90
C ARG A 267 -3.28 20.92 17.14
N LEU A 268 -2.72 20.72 18.32
CA LEU A 268 -3.33 21.11 19.59
C LEU A 268 -3.18 22.61 19.87
N GLY A 269 -2.29 23.29 19.13
CA GLY A 269 -1.96 24.69 19.37
C GLY A 269 -1.26 24.94 20.70
N GLN A 270 -0.67 23.90 21.29
CA GLN A 270 -0.04 23.93 22.62
C GLN A 270 1.21 23.05 22.61
N SER A 271 2.24 23.46 23.32
CA SER A 271 3.42 22.63 23.59
C SER A 271 3.10 21.58 24.64
N LEU A 272 3.65 20.36 24.45
CA LEU A 272 3.48 19.19 25.31
C LEU A 272 4.70 18.96 26.20
#